data_f3822ac5623488deddb2192f4e2133a1
#
_entry.id   f3822ac5623488deddb2192f4e2133a1
#
_cell.length_a   1.000
_cell.length_b   1.000
_cell.length_c   1.000
_cell.angle_alpha   90.00
_cell.angle_beta   90.00
_cell.angle_gamma   90.00
#
_symmetry.space_group_name_H-M   'P 1'
#
loop_
_entity.id
_entity.type
_entity.pdbx_description
1 polymer ?
#
loop_
_entity_poly.entity_id
_entity_poly.type
_entity_poly.pdbx_seq_one_letter_code
_entity_poly.pdbx_strand_id
1 'polypeptide(L)'
;MLKSDVWFATIDELSPEIRSGRLSSVELTKGFLDRIDKFSARFNAFEHPTPDLALDQAARVDSDLKANHWRGPLHGIPYAAKDLFDTRSVPTAWGTKFLRDRVPDENATVIDRLEAAGAVLLGKTAMVEFAGCLGYRFANASATGPGRNPWDPSRWTGGSSSGSGAAVAGGLATFALGTETWGSILCPSAFCGLTGIRPTYGLVSRAGGMVGAYTFDKVGPLAHSVSDCRTVLAAIAGADPRDPSCATEKTKLDRGAGKQWRNLHAALVPLDWKKVGEPEVKSAFDAAVAELSAAGVRIDDTPLPDVPATEVSGLLIGMEALAAFDPFLADGRVKQLVDDMAPRQLELGQIVTGPDVTKALRIREAIQREMREFFMRFDVIVTPNFMSVAPPVEQDLNESLPYGDPVGALAAACGLPGLALPAGRGKAGMPVSFQVVAAPFDDATLLDLGDLYQARTQFHRAHPALA
;
A
#
# COMPACT_ATOMS: atom_id res chain seq x y z
N MET A 1 9.10 30.13 -8.11
CA MET A 1 9.34 29.27 -6.92
C MET A 1 8.00 28.66 -6.53
N LEU A 2 7.90 27.33 -6.52
CA LEU A 2 6.66 26.62 -6.14
C LEU A 2 6.28 26.96 -4.68
N LYS A 3 4.98 27.13 -4.41
CA LYS A 3 4.49 27.36 -3.03
C LYS A 3 4.77 26.12 -2.18
N SER A 4 5.01 26.30 -0.86
CA SER A 4 5.34 25.21 0.07
C SER A 4 4.31 24.07 0.08
N ASP A 5 3.05 24.37 -0.22
CA ASP A 5 1.94 23.44 -0.13
C ASP A 5 1.81 22.50 -1.35
N VAL A 6 2.54 22.77 -2.43
CA VAL A 6 2.49 21.96 -3.67
C VAL A 6 2.97 20.51 -3.45
N TRP A 7 3.83 20.29 -2.47
CA TRP A 7 4.41 18.96 -2.17
C TRP A 7 3.42 17.97 -1.54
N PHE A 8 2.33 18.50 -1.00
CA PHE A 8 1.25 17.74 -0.39
C PHE A 8 -0.08 17.95 -1.11
N ALA A 9 -0.03 18.60 -2.29
CA ALA A 9 -1.19 18.80 -3.13
C ALA A 9 -1.66 17.48 -3.75
N THR A 10 -2.97 17.33 -3.89
CA THR A 10 -3.61 16.18 -4.51
C THR A 10 -3.51 16.22 -6.03
N ILE A 11 -3.74 15.09 -6.69
CA ILE A 11 -3.85 15.02 -8.16
C ILE A 11 -4.95 15.96 -8.66
N ASP A 12 -6.09 16.02 -7.95
CA ASP A 12 -7.21 16.93 -8.28
C ASP A 12 -6.81 18.40 -8.23
N GLU A 13 -5.83 18.78 -7.41
CA GLU A 13 -5.30 20.15 -7.31
C GLU A 13 -4.22 20.41 -8.36
N LEU A 14 -3.31 19.45 -8.61
CA LEU A 14 -2.20 19.63 -9.55
C LEU A 14 -2.61 19.51 -11.02
N SER A 15 -3.48 18.57 -11.34
CA SER A 15 -3.86 18.23 -12.72
C SER A 15 -4.46 19.42 -13.49
N PRO A 16 -5.37 20.26 -12.92
CA PRO A 16 -5.87 21.46 -13.60
C PRO A 16 -4.79 22.53 -13.83
N GLU A 17 -3.82 22.66 -12.91
CA GLU A 17 -2.71 23.61 -13.05
C GLU A 17 -1.78 23.21 -14.20
N ILE A 18 -1.46 21.91 -14.30
CA ILE A 18 -0.67 21.35 -15.41
C ILE A 18 -1.45 21.51 -16.72
N ARG A 19 -2.71 21.08 -16.75
CA ARG A 19 -3.55 21.16 -17.95
C ARG A 19 -3.69 22.56 -18.53
N SER A 20 -3.75 23.56 -17.65
CA SER A 20 -3.83 24.98 -18.07
C SER A 20 -2.49 25.60 -18.46
N GLY A 21 -1.37 24.88 -18.27
CA GLY A 21 -0.01 25.37 -18.48
C GLY A 21 0.48 26.38 -17.42
N ARG A 22 -0.25 26.58 -16.31
CA ARG A 22 0.20 27.42 -15.18
C ARG A 22 1.33 26.78 -14.38
N LEU A 23 1.41 25.44 -14.42
CA LEU A 23 2.49 24.64 -13.83
C LEU A 23 2.99 23.68 -14.90
N SER A 24 4.30 23.68 -15.19
CA SER A 24 4.87 22.66 -16.09
C SER A 24 5.23 21.40 -15.32
N SER A 25 5.14 20.24 -15.99
CA SER A 25 5.58 18.98 -15.42
C SER A 25 7.08 18.99 -15.10
N VAL A 26 7.89 19.62 -15.95
CA VAL A 26 9.34 19.80 -15.70
C VAL A 26 9.60 20.61 -14.43
N GLU A 27 8.87 21.71 -14.20
CA GLU A 27 9.04 22.53 -12.98
C GLU A 27 8.65 21.73 -11.73
N LEU A 28 7.51 21.04 -11.75
CA LEU A 28 7.05 20.22 -10.65
C LEU A 28 8.01 19.07 -10.35
N THR A 29 8.48 18.38 -11.39
CA THR A 29 9.42 17.24 -11.28
C THR A 29 10.76 17.71 -10.69
N LYS A 30 11.34 18.82 -11.16
CA LYS A 30 12.57 19.38 -10.58
C LYS A 30 12.41 19.66 -9.09
N GLY A 31 11.28 20.27 -8.70
CA GLY A 31 11.04 20.54 -7.30
C GLY A 31 10.94 19.29 -6.43
N PHE A 32 10.33 18.20 -6.92
CA PHE A 32 10.32 16.92 -6.20
C PHE A 32 11.72 16.29 -6.15
N LEU A 33 12.52 16.36 -7.23
CA LEU A 33 13.90 15.85 -7.24
C LEU A 33 14.79 16.60 -6.24
N ASP A 34 14.66 17.93 -6.15
CA ASP A 34 15.37 18.75 -5.15
C ASP A 34 14.99 18.33 -3.71
N ARG A 35 13.72 18.00 -3.49
CA ARG A 35 13.27 17.49 -2.18
C ARG A 35 13.76 16.08 -1.89
N ILE A 36 13.80 15.21 -2.89
CA ILE A 36 14.37 13.87 -2.75
C ILE A 36 15.84 13.96 -2.34
N ASP A 37 16.62 14.81 -3.00
CA ASP A 37 18.04 15.05 -2.65
C ASP A 37 18.18 15.54 -1.20
N LYS A 38 17.32 16.46 -0.77
CA LYS A 38 17.39 17.04 0.58
C LYS A 38 16.93 16.08 1.68
N PHE A 39 15.90 15.27 1.46
CA PHE A 39 15.18 14.57 2.55
C PHE A 39 15.17 13.04 2.45
N SER A 40 15.43 12.44 1.26
CA SER A 40 15.29 11.00 1.08
C SER A 40 16.17 10.20 2.05
N ALA A 41 17.40 10.60 2.25
CA ALA A 41 18.34 9.93 3.17
C ALA A 41 17.84 9.97 4.63
N ARG A 42 17.18 11.06 5.05
CA ARG A 42 16.62 11.19 6.40
C ARG A 42 15.51 10.17 6.68
N PHE A 43 14.73 9.85 5.65
CA PHE A 43 13.56 8.96 5.78
C PHE A 43 13.82 7.57 5.21
N ASN A 44 14.95 7.36 4.52
CA ASN A 44 15.24 6.15 3.75
C ASN A 44 14.10 5.84 2.77
N ALA A 45 13.71 6.86 1.98
CA ALA A 45 12.53 6.79 1.13
C ALA A 45 12.81 6.15 -0.23
N PHE A 46 13.95 6.48 -0.85
CA PHE A 46 14.31 5.97 -2.17
C PHE A 46 15.54 5.06 -2.12
N GLU A 47 15.47 3.94 -2.82
CA GLU A 47 16.60 3.06 -3.14
C GLU A 47 17.35 3.61 -4.36
N HIS A 48 16.60 3.93 -5.45
CA HIS A 48 17.15 4.42 -6.71
C HIS A 48 16.33 5.59 -7.25
N PRO A 49 16.67 6.85 -6.96
CA PRO A 49 16.13 8.01 -7.67
C PRO A 49 16.50 7.98 -9.16
N THR A 50 15.62 8.44 -10.04
CA THR A 50 15.82 8.42 -11.51
C THR A 50 15.69 9.83 -12.11
N PRO A 51 16.58 10.78 -11.75
CA PRO A 51 16.44 12.18 -12.14
C PRO A 51 16.38 12.40 -13.66
N ASP A 52 17.29 11.77 -14.41
CA ASP A 52 17.36 11.94 -15.87
C ASP A 52 16.08 11.39 -16.54
N LEU A 53 15.65 10.17 -16.18
CA LEU A 53 14.42 9.57 -16.69
C LEU A 53 13.20 10.42 -16.35
N ALA A 54 13.12 10.93 -15.11
CA ALA A 54 12.00 11.77 -14.67
C ALA A 54 11.93 13.08 -15.46
N LEU A 55 13.06 13.74 -15.69
CA LEU A 55 13.10 14.98 -16.47
C LEU A 55 12.78 14.75 -17.95
N ASP A 56 13.23 13.64 -18.53
CA ASP A 56 12.92 13.26 -19.91
C ASP A 56 11.42 12.94 -20.07
N GLN A 57 10.82 12.23 -19.11
CA GLN A 57 9.38 11.96 -19.09
C GLN A 57 8.59 13.27 -18.94
N ALA A 58 8.99 14.15 -18.01
CA ALA A 58 8.34 15.44 -17.78
C ALA A 58 8.40 16.34 -19.02
N ALA A 59 9.55 16.41 -19.69
CA ALA A 59 9.69 17.18 -20.93
C ALA A 59 8.81 16.64 -22.08
N ARG A 60 8.67 15.34 -22.20
CA ARG A 60 7.78 14.69 -23.19
C ARG A 60 6.33 15.06 -22.94
N VAL A 61 5.82 14.95 -21.70
CA VAL A 61 4.42 15.26 -21.40
C VAL A 61 4.12 16.76 -21.52
N ASP A 62 5.08 17.66 -21.18
CA ASP A 62 4.93 19.10 -21.46
C ASP A 62 4.87 19.39 -22.97
N SER A 63 5.60 18.63 -23.79
CA SER A 63 5.51 18.72 -25.27
C SER A 63 4.18 18.19 -25.79
N ASP A 64 3.68 17.06 -25.26
CA ASP A 64 2.37 16.51 -25.59
C ASP A 64 1.25 17.52 -25.29
N LEU A 65 1.31 18.18 -24.15
CA LEU A 65 0.33 19.20 -23.78
C LEU A 65 0.32 20.37 -24.78
N LYS A 66 1.49 20.86 -25.20
CA LYS A 66 1.62 21.89 -26.24
C LYS A 66 1.06 21.46 -27.58
N ALA A 67 1.11 20.16 -27.89
CA ALA A 67 0.50 19.55 -29.06
C ALA A 67 -1.00 19.20 -28.88
N ASN A 68 -1.64 19.65 -27.80
CA ASN A 68 -3.02 19.32 -27.39
C ASN A 68 -3.27 17.81 -27.13
N HIS A 69 -2.24 17.08 -26.75
CA HIS A 69 -2.30 15.68 -26.39
C HIS A 69 -2.39 15.54 -24.85
N TRP A 70 -3.57 15.79 -24.29
CA TRP A 70 -3.86 15.54 -22.88
C TRP A 70 -4.17 14.07 -22.62
N ARG A 71 -3.41 13.40 -21.74
CA ARG A 71 -3.54 11.95 -21.46
C ARG A 71 -4.46 11.64 -20.27
N GLY A 72 -4.99 12.65 -19.58
CA GLY A 72 -5.86 12.47 -18.42
C GLY A 72 -5.27 13.01 -17.11
N PRO A 73 -5.92 12.75 -15.96
CA PRO A 73 -5.56 13.37 -14.67
C PRO A 73 -4.12 13.13 -14.22
N LEU A 74 -3.49 12.02 -14.63
CA LEU A 74 -2.11 11.68 -14.27
C LEU A 74 -1.05 12.31 -15.18
N HIS A 75 -1.46 13.04 -16.23
CA HIS A 75 -0.55 13.68 -17.16
C HIS A 75 0.38 14.67 -16.46
N GLY A 76 1.67 14.37 -16.42
CA GLY A 76 2.71 15.20 -15.79
C GLY A 76 2.78 15.09 -14.27
N ILE A 77 2.06 14.17 -13.64
CA ILE A 77 2.07 13.95 -12.18
C ILE A 77 3.27 13.08 -11.76
N PRO A 78 4.15 13.58 -10.89
CA PRO A 78 5.30 12.82 -10.40
C PRO A 78 4.91 11.75 -9.38
N TYR A 79 5.45 10.52 -9.54
CA TYR A 79 5.21 9.41 -8.64
C TYR A 79 6.46 8.59 -8.33
N ALA A 80 6.37 7.72 -7.33
CA ALA A 80 7.41 6.76 -7.00
C ALA A 80 6.88 5.31 -7.04
N ALA A 81 7.75 4.34 -7.30
CA ALA A 81 7.38 2.94 -7.38
C ALA A 81 8.21 2.08 -6.43
N LYS A 82 7.56 1.21 -5.65
CA LYS A 82 8.23 0.24 -4.80
C LYS A 82 9.27 -0.55 -5.59
N ASP A 83 10.43 -0.79 -4.99
CA ASP A 83 11.59 -1.38 -5.66
C ASP A 83 11.45 -2.87 -6.01
N LEU A 84 10.25 -3.34 -6.19
CA LEU A 84 9.95 -4.68 -6.72
C LEU A 84 9.32 -4.65 -8.11
N PHE A 85 8.90 -3.47 -8.62
CA PHE A 85 8.37 -3.35 -9.97
C PHE A 85 9.52 -3.18 -10.96
N ASP A 86 9.69 -4.13 -11.86
CA ASP A 86 10.67 -4.04 -12.92
C ASP A 86 10.44 -2.76 -13.73
N THR A 87 11.51 -2.03 -13.93
CA THR A 87 11.52 -0.77 -14.67
C THR A 87 12.68 -0.82 -15.63
N ARG A 88 12.40 -0.74 -16.92
CA ARG A 88 13.40 -0.85 -17.96
C ARG A 88 14.57 0.11 -17.71
N SER A 89 15.77 -0.42 -17.74
CA SER A 89 17.05 0.31 -17.57
C SER A 89 17.20 0.98 -16.19
N VAL A 90 16.37 0.63 -15.19
CA VAL A 90 16.48 1.13 -13.82
C VAL A 90 16.79 -0.02 -12.88
N PRO A 91 17.81 0.06 -12.02
CA PRO A 91 18.09 -0.97 -11.03
C PRO A 91 16.85 -1.29 -10.20
N THR A 92 16.62 -2.58 -9.94
CA THR A 92 15.45 -3.07 -9.20
C THR A 92 15.89 -4.26 -8.33
N ALA A 93 16.08 -4.01 -7.04
CA ALA A 93 16.82 -4.86 -6.11
C ALA A 93 15.93 -5.71 -5.20
N TRP A 94 14.60 -5.52 -5.20
CA TRP A 94 13.65 -6.21 -4.31
C TRP A 94 13.98 -6.06 -2.82
N GLY A 95 14.60 -4.90 -2.47
CA GLY A 95 15.03 -4.58 -1.11
C GLY A 95 16.29 -5.34 -0.65
N THR A 96 16.97 -6.09 -1.53
CA THR A 96 18.12 -6.95 -1.18
C THR A 96 19.44 -6.38 -1.68
N LYS A 97 20.54 -6.62 -0.94
CA LYS A 97 21.89 -6.17 -1.33
C LYS A 97 22.42 -6.89 -2.56
N PHE A 98 22.11 -8.17 -2.71
CA PHE A 98 22.68 -9.02 -3.77
C PHE A 98 21.98 -8.87 -5.13
N LEU A 99 20.85 -8.16 -5.21
CA LEU A 99 20.18 -7.79 -6.47
C LEU A 99 20.35 -6.31 -6.82
N ARG A 100 21.20 -5.57 -6.10
CA ARG A 100 21.31 -4.11 -6.24
C ARG A 100 21.66 -3.65 -7.66
N ASP A 101 22.43 -4.48 -8.38
CA ASP A 101 22.87 -4.20 -9.75
C ASP A 101 21.98 -4.89 -10.81
N ARG A 102 20.86 -5.48 -10.40
CA ARG A 102 19.92 -6.11 -11.34
C ARG A 102 19.14 -5.03 -12.09
N VAL A 103 19.34 -4.96 -13.40
CA VAL A 103 18.67 -4.01 -14.29
C VAL A 103 17.72 -4.76 -15.22
N PRO A 104 16.39 -4.58 -15.10
CA PRO A 104 15.41 -5.18 -16.00
C PRO A 104 15.49 -4.59 -17.42
N ASP A 105 15.14 -5.39 -18.42
CA ASP A 105 15.02 -5.00 -19.83
C ASP A 105 13.58 -4.64 -20.24
N GLU A 106 12.61 -4.95 -19.37
CA GLU A 106 11.18 -4.64 -19.56
C GLU A 106 10.60 -3.91 -18.34
N ASN A 107 9.47 -3.27 -18.55
CA ASN A 107 8.67 -2.68 -17.47
C ASN A 107 7.64 -3.68 -16.93
N ALA A 108 7.34 -3.56 -15.65
CA ALA A 108 6.10 -4.09 -15.09
C ALA A 108 4.88 -3.42 -15.74
N THR A 109 3.78 -4.17 -15.91
CA THR A 109 2.54 -3.66 -16.53
C THR A 109 2.05 -2.35 -15.90
N VAL A 110 2.14 -2.24 -14.57
CA VAL A 110 1.70 -1.02 -13.87
C VAL A 110 2.58 0.20 -14.18
N ILE A 111 3.86 -0.01 -14.45
CA ILE A 111 4.79 1.05 -14.90
C ILE A 111 4.41 1.51 -16.32
N ASP A 112 4.20 0.56 -17.25
CA ASP A 112 3.75 0.87 -18.61
C ASP A 112 2.42 1.64 -18.61
N ARG A 113 1.45 1.23 -17.79
CA ARG A 113 0.13 1.88 -17.70
C ARG A 113 0.25 3.31 -17.16
N LEU A 114 1.08 3.55 -16.15
CA LEU A 114 1.32 4.90 -15.64
C LEU A 114 2.07 5.78 -16.64
N GLU A 115 3.05 5.24 -17.35
CA GLU A 115 3.73 5.96 -18.44
C GLU A 115 2.75 6.33 -19.56
N ALA A 116 1.87 5.40 -19.95
CA ALA A 116 0.82 5.67 -20.93
C ALA A 116 -0.17 6.75 -20.47
N ALA A 117 -0.48 6.81 -19.18
CA ALA A 117 -1.28 7.87 -18.58
C ALA A 117 -0.53 9.21 -18.43
N GLY A 118 0.77 9.24 -18.73
CA GLY A 118 1.61 10.43 -18.66
C GLY A 118 2.16 10.76 -17.28
N ALA A 119 2.11 9.83 -16.33
CA ALA A 119 2.75 10.00 -15.02
C ALA A 119 4.29 9.97 -15.14
N VAL A 120 4.99 10.66 -14.24
CA VAL A 120 6.45 10.84 -14.26
C VAL A 120 7.08 10.06 -13.12
N LEU A 121 7.94 9.08 -13.41
CA LEU A 121 8.60 8.25 -12.41
C LEU A 121 9.81 8.96 -11.80
N LEU A 122 9.74 9.28 -10.51
CA LEU A 122 10.83 9.89 -9.75
C LEU A 122 11.90 8.89 -9.30
N GLY A 123 11.55 7.61 -9.21
CA GLY A 123 12.48 6.56 -8.79
C GLY A 123 11.82 5.39 -8.08
N LYS A 124 12.69 4.47 -7.63
CA LYS A 124 12.34 3.26 -6.90
C LYS A 124 12.43 3.51 -5.40
N THR A 125 11.36 3.18 -4.66
CA THR A 125 11.32 3.40 -3.20
C THR A 125 11.86 2.21 -2.44
N ALA A 126 12.55 2.47 -1.33
CA ALA A 126 13.04 1.46 -0.41
C ALA A 126 11.91 0.54 0.08
N MET A 127 12.26 -0.70 0.38
CA MET A 127 11.29 -1.70 0.82
C MET A 127 11.94 -2.75 1.72
N VAL A 128 11.12 -3.49 2.45
CA VAL A 128 11.56 -4.68 3.18
C VAL A 128 12.02 -5.75 2.18
N GLU A 129 13.11 -6.44 2.49
CA GLU A 129 13.69 -7.52 1.69
C GLU A 129 12.62 -8.53 1.26
N PHE A 130 12.56 -8.85 -0.04
CA PHE A 130 11.58 -9.78 -0.62
C PHE A 130 10.12 -9.48 -0.19
N ALA A 131 9.82 -8.19 0.03
CA ALA A 131 8.51 -7.71 0.51
C ALA A 131 8.08 -8.34 1.86
N GLY A 132 9.01 -8.89 2.65
CA GLY A 132 8.74 -9.56 3.90
C GLY A 132 8.12 -10.95 3.76
N CYS A 133 8.06 -11.52 2.57
CA CYS A 133 7.41 -12.83 2.34
C CYS A 133 8.11 -13.99 3.07
N LEU A 134 9.41 -13.87 3.38
CA LEU A 134 10.16 -14.82 4.21
C LEU A 134 10.11 -14.46 5.71
N GLY A 135 9.23 -13.54 6.11
CA GLY A 135 9.18 -12.99 7.46
C GLY A 135 10.28 -11.96 7.71
N TYR A 136 10.06 -11.12 8.70
CA TYR A 136 11.04 -10.20 9.26
C TYR A 136 10.63 -9.78 10.67
N ARG A 137 11.61 -9.45 11.47
CA ARG A 137 11.45 -9.19 12.89
C ARG A 137 11.71 -7.74 13.26
N PHE A 138 12.53 -7.05 12.46
CA PHE A 138 12.92 -5.67 12.71
C PHE A 138 12.67 -4.78 11.50
N ALA A 139 12.45 -3.49 11.76
CA ALA A 139 12.24 -2.48 10.72
C ALA A 139 13.44 -2.33 9.75
N ASN A 140 14.64 -2.76 10.15
CA ASN A 140 15.86 -2.69 9.37
C ASN A 140 16.05 -3.84 8.36
N ALA A 141 15.09 -4.74 8.20
CA ALA A 141 15.11 -5.84 7.23
C ALA A 141 15.05 -5.30 5.78
N SER A 142 16.08 -4.57 5.35
CA SER A 142 16.17 -3.90 4.06
C SER A 142 17.63 -3.61 3.71
N ALA A 143 17.97 -3.64 2.43
CA ALA A 143 19.32 -3.31 1.94
C ALA A 143 19.78 -1.92 2.39
N THR A 144 18.87 -0.95 2.48
CA THR A 144 19.12 0.45 2.85
C THR A 144 18.82 0.76 4.32
N GLY A 145 18.37 -0.22 5.10
CA GLY A 145 17.96 -0.03 6.49
C GLY A 145 16.48 0.36 6.66
N PRO A 146 16.05 0.76 7.87
CA PRO A 146 14.65 0.96 8.18
C PRO A 146 14.06 2.19 7.47
N GLY A 147 12.84 2.05 6.98
CA GLY A 147 12.02 3.20 6.62
C GLY A 147 11.73 4.05 7.86
N ARG A 148 12.07 5.34 7.83
CA ARG A 148 11.90 6.28 8.94
C ARG A 148 10.71 7.19 8.70
N ASN A 149 9.85 7.27 9.69
CA ASN A 149 8.58 7.97 9.56
C ASN A 149 8.79 9.50 9.44
N PRO A 150 8.26 10.18 8.42
CA PRO A 150 8.40 11.63 8.28
C PRO A 150 7.82 12.46 9.43
N TRP A 151 6.86 11.90 10.21
CA TRP A 151 6.31 12.53 11.40
C TRP A 151 7.28 12.48 12.58
N ASP A 152 8.01 11.36 12.73
CA ASP A 152 9.04 11.14 13.73
C ASP A 152 10.04 10.10 13.20
N PRO A 153 11.26 10.52 12.76
CA PRO A 153 12.25 9.60 12.19
C PRO A 153 12.81 8.53 13.14
N SER A 154 12.50 8.60 14.43
CA SER A 154 12.81 7.52 15.38
C SER A 154 11.82 6.36 15.30
N ARG A 155 10.72 6.54 14.54
CA ARG A 155 9.65 5.57 14.38
C ARG A 155 9.62 4.98 12.97
N TRP A 156 9.08 3.77 12.89
CA TRP A 156 8.96 3.03 11.63
C TRP A 156 7.85 3.60 10.73
N THR A 157 8.04 3.53 9.42
CA THR A 157 7.02 3.89 8.43
C THR A 157 5.91 2.85 8.26
N GLY A 158 6.09 1.64 8.82
CA GLY A 158 5.37 0.47 8.34
C GLY A 158 6.08 -0.18 7.14
N GLY A 159 5.64 -1.35 6.77
CA GLY A 159 6.21 -2.14 5.68
C GLY A 159 5.18 -3.14 5.10
N SER A 160 5.58 -3.80 4.01
CA SER A 160 6.87 -3.81 3.34
C SER A 160 7.09 -2.65 2.35
N SER A 161 6.09 -1.82 2.01
CA SER A 161 6.23 -0.63 1.15
C SER A 161 6.71 0.59 1.95
N SER A 162 7.79 0.42 2.72
CA SER A 162 8.28 1.39 3.70
C SER A 162 8.67 2.73 3.06
N GLY A 163 9.45 2.70 2.00
CA GLY A 163 9.84 3.89 1.27
C GLY A 163 8.70 4.57 0.52
N SER A 164 7.69 3.80 0.05
CA SER A 164 6.49 4.38 -0.58
C SER A 164 5.70 5.23 0.42
N GLY A 165 5.50 4.72 1.65
CA GLY A 165 4.91 5.50 2.75
C GLY A 165 5.73 6.74 3.10
N ALA A 166 7.06 6.58 3.25
CA ALA A 166 7.96 7.69 3.55
C ALA A 166 7.96 8.77 2.45
N ALA A 167 7.99 8.37 1.19
CA ALA A 167 8.04 9.29 0.05
C ALA A 167 6.79 10.18 -0.02
N VAL A 168 5.60 9.57 0.06
CA VAL A 168 4.35 10.34 -0.02
C VAL A 168 4.16 11.20 1.23
N ALA A 169 4.29 10.65 2.44
CA ALA A 169 4.13 11.41 3.68
C ALA A 169 5.17 12.53 3.84
N GLY A 170 6.38 12.35 3.30
CA GLY A 170 7.43 13.36 3.27
C GLY A 170 7.29 14.39 2.15
N GLY A 171 6.26 14.32 1.31
CA GLY A 171 6.10 15.20 0.15
C GLY A 171 7.24 15.05 -0.84
N LEU A 172 7.73 13.84 -1.06
CA LEU A 172 8.78 13.50 -2.03
C LEU A 172 8.20 12.85 -3.31
N ALA A 173 6.93 12.59 -3.32
CA ALA A 173 6.14 12.13 -4.47
C ALA A 173 4.67 12.45 -4.23
N THR A 174 3.89 12.69 -5.29
CA THR A 174 2.45 12.94 -5.18
C THR A 174 1.70 11.68 -4.75
N PHE A 175 2.10 10.54 -5.29
CA PHE A 175 1.65 9.21 -4.90
C PHE A 175 2.77 8.19 -5.07
N ALA A 176 2.59 7.00 -4.51
CA ALA A 176 3.51 5.89 -4.75
C ALA A 176 2.75 4.58 -4.98
N LEU A 177 3.34 3.69 -5.77
CA LEU A 177 2.89 2.31 -5.86
C LEU A 177 3.50 1.46 -4.74
N GLY A 178 2.68 0.62 -4.16
CA GLY A 178 3.06 -0.42 -3.23
C GLY A 178 2.50 -1.78 -3.63
N THR A 179 2.88 -2.81 -2.88
CA THR A 179 2.26 -4.15 -2.96
C THR A 179 1.86 -4.62 -1.59
N GLU A 180 0.88 -5.48 -1.55
CA GLU A 180 0.43 -6.09 -0.31
C GLU A 180 0.13 -7.57 -0.47
N THR A 181 0.82 -8.36 0.33
CA THR A 181 0.48 -9.75 0.64
C THR A 181 -0.47 -9.76 1.83
N TRP A 182 0.00 -9.17 2.95
CA TRP A 182 -0.73 -8.99 4.21
C TRP A 182 -0.23 -7.71 4.89
N GLY A 183 -0.96 -6.61 4.73
CA GLY A 183 -0.68 -5.32 5.38
C GLY A 183 0.29 -4.38 4.67
N SER A 184 1.00 -4.78 3.64
CA SER A 184 2.16 -4.04 3.08
C SER A 184 1.82 -2.75 2.29
N ILE A 185 0.55 -2.40 2.10
CA ILE A 185 0.06 -1.09 1.66
C ILE A 185 -0.61 -0.39 2.84
N LEU A 186 -1.53 -1.10 3.52
CA LEU A 186 -2.34 -0.50 4.57
C LEU A 186 -1.51 -0.13 5.80
N CYS A 187 -0.49 -0.93 6.17
CA CYS A 187 0.41 -0.63 7.29
C CYS A 187 1.20 0.68 7.08
N PRO A 188 1.98 0.86 5.98
CA PRO A 188 2.68 2.12 5.77
C PRO A 188 1.71 3.30 5.54
N SER A 189 0.53 3.10 4.98
CA SER A 189 -0.49 4.15 4.90
C SER A 189 -0.95 4.58 6.29
N ALA A 190 -1.25 3.63 7.17
CA ALA A 190 -1.71 3.89 8.53
C ALA A 190 -0.67 4.65 9.35
N PHE A 191 0.57 4.15 9.39
CA PHE A 191 1.62 4.73 10.23
C PHE A 191 2.15 6.06 9.71
N CYS A 192 2.03 6.30 8.39
CA CYS A 192 2.46 7.57 7.78
C CYS A 192 1.31 8.60 7.63
N GLY A 193 0.09 8.29 8.05
CA GLY A 193 -1.06 9.21 7.97
C GLY A 193 -1.53 9.44 6.53
N LEU A 194 -1.46 8.41 5.70
CA LEU A 194 -1.85 8.41 4.30
C LEU A 194 -3.14 7.64 4.05
N THR A 195 -3.72 7.88 2.90
CA THR A 195 -4.72 7.00 2.30
C THR A 195 -4.01 5.94 1.47
N GLY A 196 -4.39 4.68 1.63
CA GLY A 196 -3.87 3.60 0.80
C GLY A 196 -4.95 2.57 0.51
N ILE A 197 -5.00 2.08 -0.72
CA ILE A 197 -5.93 1.02 -1.09
C ILE A 197 -5.17 -0.25 -1.47
N ARG A 198 -5.47 -1.33 -0.74
CA ARG A 198 -5.22 -2.70 -1.18
C ARG A 198 -6.44 -3.09 -2.02
N PRO A 199 -6.32 -3.18 -3.35
CA PRO A 199 -7.47 -3.58 -4.17
C PRO A 199 -7.77 -5.08 -4.05
N THR A 200 -8.91 -5.48 -4.59
CA THR A 200 -9.27 -6.90 -4.75
C THR A 200 -8.14 -7.65 -5.46
N TYR A 201 -7.84 -8.86 -4.97
CA TYR A 201 -6.89 -9.76 -5.66
C TYR A 201 -7.31 -10.00 -7.11
N GLY A 202 -6.38 -9.80 -8.03
CA GLY A 202 -6.61 -9.91 -9.47
C GLY A 202 -7.18 -8.66 -10.14
N LEU A 203 -7.48 -7.57 -9.41
CA LEU A 203 -7.93 -6.31 -10.04
C LEU A 203 -6.80 -5.58 -10.79
N VAL A 204 -5.57 -5.70 -10.31
CA VAL A 204 -4.37 -5.07 -10.90
C VAL A 204 -3.35 -6.14 -11.24
N SER A 205 -2.75 -6.04 -12.43
CA SER A 205 -1.69 -6.93 -12.88
C SER A 205 -0.43 -6.83 -12.01
N ARG A 206 0.18 -7.98 -11.75
CA ARG A 206 1.46 -8.14 -11.07
C ARG A 206 2.60 -8.47 -12.03
N ALA A 207 2.32 -8.57 -13.35
CA ALA A 207 3.31 -8.93 -14.35
C ALA A 207 4.48 -7.93 -14.37
N GLY A 208 5.70 -8.45 -14.30
CA GLY A 208 6.93 -7.67 -14.16
C GLY A 208 7.16 -7.14 -12.74
N GLY A 209 6.35 -7.54 -11.76
CA GLY A 209 6.63 -7.32 -10.34
C GLY A 209 7.20 -8.59 -9.70
N MET A 210 7.98 -8.45 -8.63
CA MET A 210 8.35 -9.59 -7.81
C MET A 210 7.10 -10.10 -7.07
N VAL A 211 6.68 -11.31 -7.39
CA VAL A 211 5.56 -11.99 -6.73
C VAL A 211 6.13 -13.01 -5.75
N GLY A 212 6.03 -12.73 -4.45
CA GLY A 212 6.49 -13.62 -3.40
C GLY A 212 5.42 -14.62 -2.96
N ALA A 213 4.17 -14.19 -2.92
CA ALA A 213 3.02 -15.02 -2.58
C ALA A 213 1.99 -14.97 -3.71
N TYR A 214 2.05 -15.97 -4.59
CA TYR A 214 1.32 -15.98 -5.86
C TYR A 214 -0.19 -15.83 -5.71
N THR A 215 -0.80 -16.43 -4.67
CA THR A 215 -2.25 -16.36 -4.45
C THR A 215 -2.68 -15.27 -3.48
N PHE A 216 -1.75 -14.39 -3.06
CA PHE A 216 -2.01 -13.32 -2.09
C PHE A 216 -1.63 -11.91 -2.58
N ASP A 217 -0.57 -11.75 -3.38
CA ASP A 217 -0.01 -10.44 -3.70
C ASP A 217 -0.95 -9.56 -4.53
N LYS A 218 -1.05 -8.31 -4.15
CA LYS A 218 -1.86 -7.26 -4.77
C LYS A 218 -1.04 -5.99 -4.96
N VAL A 219 -1.35 -5.19 -5.97
CA VAL A 219 -0.70 -3.92 -6.27
C VAL A 219 -1.69 -2.79 -6.05
N GLY A 220 -1.29 -1.72 -5.35
CA GLY A 220 -2.15 -0.57 -5.15
C GLY A 220 -1.38 0.69 -4.77
N PRO A 221 -2.05 1.85 -4.82
CA PRO A 221 -1.47 3.15 -4.50
C PRO A 221 -1.52 3.50 -3.01
N LEU A 222 -0.53 4.31 -2.60
CA LEU A 222 -0.51 5.13 -1.40
C LEU A 222 -0.51 6.60 -1.85
N ALA A 223 -1.40 7.42 -1.30
CA ALA A 223 -1.56 8.82 -1.65
C ALA A 223 -2.10 9.65 -0.47
N HIS A 224 -2.28 10.96 -0.66
CA HIS A 224 -2.89 11.79 0.38
C HIS A 224 -4.40 11.63 0.46
N SER A 225 -5.08 11.44 -0.67
CA SER A 225 -6.55 11.39 -0.71
C SER A 225 -7.09 10.12 -1.35
N VAL A 226 -8.37 9.84 -1.05
CA VAL A 226 -9.13 8.76 -1.69
C VAL A 226 -9.29 9.03 -3.19
N SER A 227 -9.50 10.30 -3.58
CA SER A 227 -9.58 10.71 -4.98
C SER A 227 -8.31 10.38 -5.75
N ASP A 228 -7.12 10.61 -5.15
CA ASP A 228 -5.84 10.26 -5.75
C ASP A 228 -5.72 8.74 -5.91
N CYS A 229 -6.03 7.98 -4.84
CA CYS A 229 -6.03 6.52 -4.89
C CYS A 229 -6.96 5.98 -5.98
N ARG A 230 -8.16 6.55 -6.12
CA ARG A 230 -9.12 6.21 -7.18
C ARG A 230 -8.55 6.47 -8.56
N THR A 231 -7.97 7.65 -8.79
CA THR A 231 -7.40 8.06 -10.08
C THR A 231 -6.26 7.13 -10.49
N VAL A 232 -5.35 6.82 -9.55
CA VAL A 232 -4.24 5.91 -9.81
C VAL A 232 -4.73 4.48 -10.03
N LEU A 233 -5.63 3.98 -9.19
CA LEU A 233 -6.18 2.63 -9.32
C LEU A 233 -6.90 2.45 -10.65
N ALA A 234 -7.68 3.44 -11.10
CA ALA A 234 -8.35 3.40 -12.41
C ALA A 234 -7.36 3.33 -13.57
N ALA A 235 -6.18 3.93 -13.45
CA ALA A 235 -5.15 3.87 -14.48
C ALA A 235 -4.43 2.53 -14.54
N ILE A 236 -4.23 1.85 -13.38
CA ILE A 236 -3.45 0.61 -13.31
C ILE A 236 -4.31 -0.67 -13.30
N ALA A 237 -5.63 -0.58 -13.04
CA ALA A 237 -6.54 -1.72 -13.00
C ALA A 237 -6.85 -2.30 -14.39
N GLY A 238 -7.28 -3.56 -14.41
CA GLY A 238 -7.79 -4.24 -15.60
C GLY A 238 -6.98 -5.45 -16.03
N ALA A 239 -7.56 -6.24 -16.93
CA ALA A 239 -6.99 -7.49 -17.42
C ALA A 239 -5.61 -7.31 -18.06
N ASP A 240 -4.75 -8.30 -17.86
CA ASP A 240 -3.41 -8.38 -18.47
C ASP A 240 -3.13 -9.83 -18.88
N PRO A 241 -2.89 -10.10 -20.19
CA PRO A 241 -2.53 -11.45 -20.64
C PRO A 241 -1.24 -11.99 -20.02
N ARG A 242 -0.35 -11.12 -19.53
CA ARG A 242 0.90 -11.50 -18.85
C ARG A 242 0.70 -11.95 -17.40
N ASP A 243 -0.47 -11.66 -16.79
CA ASP A 243 -0.81 -12.11 -15.43
C ASP A 243 -2.12 -12.92 -15.44
N PRO A 244 -2.03 -14.27 -15.44
CA PRO A 244 -3.21 -15.14 -15.46
C PRO A 244 -4.14 -14.97 -14.24
N SER A 245 -3.66 -14.33 -13.16
CA SER A 245 -4.47 -14.05 -11.98
C SER A 245 -5.38 -12.82 -12.13
N CYS A 246 -5.18 -12.01 -13.16
CA CYS A 246 -6.01 -10.85 -13.41
C CYS A 246 -7.44 -11.25 -13.76
N ALA A 247 -8.40 -10.58 -13.11
CA ALA A 247 -9.81 -10.68 -13.47
C ALA A 247 -10.03 -10.16 -14.90
N THR A 248 -10.85 -10.87 -15.66
CA THR A 248 -11.21 -10.47 -17.03
C THR A 248 -12.33 -9.43 -17.06
N GLU A 249 -13.12 -9.34 -15.98
CA GLU A 249 -14.21 -8.40 -15.84
C GLU A 249 -13.70 -6.99 -15.51
N LYS A 250 -14.30 -5.99 -16.16
CA LYS A 250 -14.00 -4.58 -15.88
C LYS A 250 -14.74 -4.14 -14.60
N THR A 251 -14.01 -3.86 -13.56
CA THR A 251 -14.56 -3.22 -12.36
C THR A 251 -14.72 -1.72 -12.64
N LYS A 252 -15.91 -1.17 -12.37
CA LYS A 252 -16.15 0.27 -12.44
C LYS A 252 -15.60 0.91 -11.16
N LEU A 253 -14.72 1.89 -11.31
CA LEU A 253 -14.10 2.62 -10.21
C LEU A 253 -14.52 4.10 -10.17
N ASP A 254 -15.41 4.51 -11.08
CA ASP A 254 -15.93 5.88 -11.13
C ASP A 254 -16.63 6.26 -9.83
N ARG A 255 -16.64 7.55 -9.52
CA ARG A 255 -17.40 8.07 -8.35
C ARG A 255 -18.88 7.73 -8.48
N GLY A 256 -19.43 7.20 -7.40
CA GLY A 256 -20.84 6.75 -7.35
C GLY A 256 -21.09 5.39 -8.02
N ALA A 257 -20.02 4.65 -8.42
CA ALA A 257 -20.15 3.29 -8.92
C ALA A 257 -20.37 2.26 -7.79
N GLY A 258 -19.96 2.61 -6.56
CA GLY A 258 -20.19 1.79 -5.37
C GLY A 258 -21.61 1.88 -4.81
N LYS A 259 -21.85 1.16 -3.74
CA LYS A 259 -23.14 1.20 -3.03
C LYS A 259 -23.34 2.59 -2.38
N GLN A 260 -24.57 3.07 -2.36
CA GLN A 260 -24.87 4.33 -1.71
C GLN A 260 -24.68 4.23 -0.20
N TRP A 261 -23.87 5.13 0.39
CA TRP A 261 -23.47 5.09 1.81
C TRP A 261 -24.65 5.07 2.80
N ARG A 262 -25.77 5.71 2.47
CA ARG A 262 -26.99 5.72 3.33
C ARG A 262 -27.67 4.36 3.45
N ASN A 263 -27.34 3.44 2.56
CA ASN A 263 -27.84 2.08 2.57
C ASN A 263 -26.77 1.08 3.04
N LEU A 264 -25.54 1.56 3.35
CA LEU A 264 -24.48 0.68 3.79
C LEU A 264 -24.74 0.17 5.21
N HIS A 265 -24.51 -1.12 5.38
CA HIS A 265 -24.49 -1.81 6.64
C HIS A 265 -23.07 -2.26 6.97
N ALA A 266 -22.46 -1.63 7.96
CA ALA A 266 -21.10 -1.88 8.39
C ALA A 266 -21.05 -2.79 9.62
N ALA A 267 -20.17 -3.78 9.61
CA ALA A 267 -19.80 -4.56 10.78
C ALA A 267 -18.64 -3.87 11.50
N LEU A 268 -18.84 -3.39 12.72
CA LEU A 268 -17.81 -2.91 13.61
C LEU A 268 -17.21 -4.07 14.40
N VAL A 269 -15.91 -4.32 14.25
CA VAL A 269 -15.25 -5.44 14.92
C VAL A 269 -15.05 -5.13 16.40
N PRO A 270 -15.61 -5.91 17.33
CA PRO A 270 -15.37 -5.77 18.75
C PRO A 270 -13.91 -6.11 19.10
N LEU A 271 -13.20 -5.21 19.77
CA LEU A 271 -11.78 -5.37 20.15
C LEU A 271 -11.58 -5.18 21.66
N ASP A 272 -10.65 -5.95 22.23
CA ASP A 272 -10.28 -5.81 23.64
C ASP A 272 -9.23 -4.70 23.85
N TRP A 273 -9.69 -3.46 23.81
CA TRP A 273 -8.86 -2.27 23.98
C TRP A 273 -8.14 -2.20 25.34
N LYS A 274 -8.67 -2.85 26.37
CA LYS A 274 -8.04 -2.84 27.69
C LYS A 274 -6.77 -3.68 27.72
N LYS A 275 -6.72 -4.67 26.86
CA LYS A 275 -5.59 -5.59 26.82
C LYS A 275 -4.42 -5.05 26.01
N VAL A 276 -4.68 -4.25 24.95
CA VAL A 276 -3.66 -3.98 23.93
C VAL A 276 -3.70 -2.64 23.23
N GLY A 277 -4.76 -1.87 23.39
CA GLY A 277 -4.92 -0.64 22.65
C GLY A 277 -4.35 0.58 23.37
N GLU A 278 -3.80 1.51 22.60
CA GLU A 278 -3.49 2.85 23.10
C GLU A 278 -4.80 3.67 23.19
N PRO A 279 -5.08 4.35 24.35
CA PRO A 279 -6.32 5.11 24.55
C PRO A 279 -6.58 6.18 23.50
N GLU A 280 -5.52 6.84 23.00
CA GLU A 280 -5.61 7.88 21.98
C GLU A 280 -6.00 7.28 20.62
N VAL A 281 -5.52 6.08 20.30
CA VAL A 281 -5.89 5.36 19.09
C VAL A 281 -7.36 4.99 19.14
N LYS A 282 -7.81 4.46 20.29
CA LYS A 282 -9.23 4.17 20.52
C LYS A 282 -10.10 5.42 20.34
N SER A 283 -9.72 6.52 20.96
CA SER A 283 -10.47 7.78 20.89
C SER A 283 -10.60 8.31 19.46
N ALA A 284 -9.51 8.26 18.67
CA ALA A 284 -9.53 8.67 17.27
C ALA A 284 -10.38 7.73 16.41
N PHE A 285 -10.30 6.42 16.66
CA PHE A 285 -11.12 5.42 15.98
C PHE A 285 -12.61 5.58 16.30
N ASP A 286 -12.98 5.74 17.58
CA ASP A 286 -14.36 5.97 17.99
C ASP A 286 -14.95 7.24 17.33
N ALA A 287 -14.14 8.31 17.22
CA ALA A 287 -14.54 9.52 16.52
C ALA A 287 -14.78 9.27 15.00
N ALA A 288 -13.92 8.47 14.36
CA ALA A 288 -14.11 8.11 12.96
C ALA A 288 -15.39 7.28 12.73
N VAL A 289 -15.67 6.33 13.62
CA VAL A 289 -16.91 5.53 13.60
C VAL A 289 -18.13 6.43 13.79
N ALA A 290 -18.06 7.40 14.71
CA ALA A 290 -19.15 8.36 14.93
C ALA A 290 -19.43 9.23 13.69
N GLU A 291 -18.38 9.64 12.95
CA GLU A 291 -18.52 10.39 11.69
C GLU A 291 -19.19 9.56 10.59
N LEU A 292 -18.83 8.27 10.45
CA LEU A 292 -19.50 7.37 9.50
C LEU A 292 -20.99 7.18 9.87
N SER A 293 -21.30 7.00 11.14
CA SER A 293 -22.68 6.89 11.64
C SER A 293 -23.46 8.19 11.39
N ALA A 294 -22.87 9.35 11.69
CA ALA A 294 -23.47 10.66 11.45
C ALA A 294 -23.70 10.95 9.95
N ALA A 295 -22.90 10.33 9.07
CA ALA A 295 -23.10 10.38 7.63
C ALA A 295 -24.28 9.50 7.15
N GLY A 296 -24.79 8.60 8.01
CA GLY A 296 -25.93 7.73 7.73
C GLY A 296 -25.56 6.27 7.42
N VAL A 297 -24.32 5.86 7.66
CA VAL A 297 -23.93 4.45 7.60
C VAL A 297 -24.52 3.72 8.82
N ARG A 298 -25.24 2.63 8.59
CA ARG A 298 -25.68 1.75 9.67
C ARG A 298 -24.50 0.93 10.17
N ILE A 299 -24.22 0.96 11.48
CA ILE A 299 -23.06 0.29 12.09
C ILE A 299 -23.55 -0.60 13.23
N ASP A 300 -23.25 -1.90 13.16
CA ASP A 300 -23.58 -2.87 14.20
C ASP A 300 -22.30 -3.55 14.70
N ASP A 301 -22.14 -3.66 16.03
CA ASP A 301 -21.07 -4.45 16.64
C ASP A 301 -21.21 -5.91 16.22
N THR A 302 -20.22 -6.43 15.50
CA THR A 302 -20.30 -7.78 14.93
C THR A 302 -18.92 -8.43 14.94
N PRO A 303 -18.75 -9.58 15.64
CA PRO A 303 -17.52 -10.34 15.58
C PRO A 303 -17.32 -10.93 14.18
N LEU A 304 -16.06 -11.01 13.78
CA LEU A 304 -15.67 -11.73 12.57
C LEU A 304 -15.88 -13.25 12.77
N PRO A 305 -16.03 -14.02 11.69
CA PRO A 305 -16.04 -15.47 11.77
C PRO A 305 -14.82 -16.02 12.49
N ASP A 306 -15.03 -16.94 13.41
CA ASP A 306 -13.97 -17.63 14.15
C ASP A 306 -13.37 -18.75 13.28
N VAL A 307 -12.35 -18.40 12.52
CA VAL A 307 -11.69 -19.26 11.53
C VAL A 307 -10.17 -19.13 11.63
N PRO A 308 -9.39 -20.19 11.33
CA PRO A 308 -7.92 -20.18 11.46
C PRO A 308 -7.24 -19.41 10.30
N ALA A 309 -7.63 -18.15 10.10
CA ALA A 309 -7.15 -17.35 8.97
C ALA A 309 -5.66 -17.00 9.09
N THR A 310 -5.16 -16.77 10.31
CA THR A 310 -3.75 -16.46 10.58
C THR A 310 -2.85 -17.63 10.24
N GLU A 311 -3.17 -18.81 10.72
CA GLU A 311 -2.40 -20.03 10.52
C GLU A 311 -2.38 -20.46 9.05
N VAL A 312 -3.54 -20.40 8.41
CA VAL A 312 -3.68 -20.77 6.99
C VAL A 312 -2.96 -19.77 6.08
N SER A 313 -3.14 -18.46 6.31
CA SER A 313 -2.45 -17.44 5.51
C SER A 313 -0.95 -17.49 5.72
N GLY A 314 -0.48 -17.61 6.97
CA GLY A 314 0.95 -17.69 7.29
C GLY A 314 1.62 -18.91 6.64
N LEU A 315 0.99 -20.09 6.71
CA LEU A 315 1.51 -21.31 6.08
C LEU A 315 1.57 -21.14 4.55
N LEU A 316 0.48 -20.72 3.92
CA LEU A 316 0.43 -20.62 2.45
C LEU A 316 1.39 -19.55 1.93
N ILE A 317 1.44 -18.37 2.53
CA ILE A 317 2.39 -17.31 2.16
C ILE A 317 3.84 -17.80 2.30
N GLY A 318 4.16 -18.46 3.41
CA GLY A 318 5.50 -19.01 3.63
C GLY A 318 5.89 -20.06 2.58
N MET A 319 5.00 -20.96 2.24
CA MET A 319 5.27 -22.03 1.24
C MET A 319 5.36 -21.46 -0.19
N GLU A 320 4.52 -20.49 -0.54
CA GLU A 320 4.59 -19.83 -1.84
C GLU A 320 5.88 -19.00 -1.96
N ALA A 321 6.31 -18.30 -0.89
CA ALA A 321 7.57 -17.56 -0.87
C ALA A 321 8.80 -18.48 -1.01
N LEU A 322 8.80 -19.64 -0.33
CA LEU A 322 9.86 -20.64 -0.49
C LEU A 322 9.97 -21.10 -1.94
N ALA A 323 8.85 -21.35 -2.61
CA ALA A 323 8.82 -21.71 -4.03
C ALA A 323 9.27 -20.58 -4.94
N ALA A 324 8.83 -19.34 -4.67
CA ALA A 324 9.19 -18.16 -5.47
C ALA A 324 10.68 -17.84 -5.39
N PHE A 325 11.30 -18.02 -4.23
CA PHE A 325 12.71 -17.68 -3.97
C PHE A 325 13.64 -18.90 -3.97
N ASP A 326 13.17 -20.07 -4.43
CA ASP A 326 13.96 -21.29 -4.51
C ASP A 326 15.38 -21.11 -5.13
N PRO A 327 15.59 -20.35 -6.22
CA PRO A 327 16.93 -20.13 -6.75
C PRO A 327 17.89 -19.45 -5.77
N PHE A 328 17.40 -18.51 -4.96
CA PHE A 328 18.20 -17.79 -3.96
C PHE A 328 18.44 -18.62 -2.70
N LEU A 329 17.52 -19.57 -2.43
CA LEU A 329 17.68 -20.56 -1.38
C LEU A 329 18.72 -21.60 -1.76
N ALA A 330 18.64 -22.13 -2.99
CA ALA A 330 19.52 -23.18 -3.51
C ALA A 330 20.99 -22.72 -3.60
N ASP A 331 21.25 -21.48 -4.03
CA ASP A 331 22.60 -20.92 -4.14
C ASP A 331 23.11 -20.23 -2.85
N GLY A 332 22.26 -20.17 -1.82
CA GLY A 332 22.61 -19.64 -0.50
C GLY A 332 22.62 -18.12 -0.38
N ARG A 333 22.22 -17.35 -1.43
CA ARG A 333 22.14 -15.88 -1.37
C ARG A 333 21.17 -15.37 -0.30
N VAL A 334 20.14 -16.14 0.04
CA VAL A 334 19.23 -15.81 1.14
C VAL A 334 19.94 -15.56 2.48
N LYS A 335 21.12 -16.15 2.70
CA LYS A 335 21.95 -15.89 3.89
C LYS A 335 22.57 -14.49 3.96
N GLN A 336 22.46 -13.73 2.88
CA GLN A 336 22.92 -12.33 2.80
C GLN A 336 21.81 -11.33 3.14
N LEU A 337 20.60 -11.81 3.43
CA LEU A 337 19.51 -10.97 3.93
C LEU A 337 19.90 -10.38 5.30
N VAL A 338 19.36 -9.20 5.59
CA VAL A 338 19.69 -8.47 6.83
C VAL A 338 18.96 -9.10 8.04
N ASP A 339 17.71 -9.54 7.84
CA ASP A 339 16.94 -10.20 8.90
C ASP A 339 17.17 -11.72 8.91
N ASP A 340 17.20 -12.33 10.09
CA ASP A 340 17.50 -13.75 10.31
C ASP A 340 16.26 -14.66 10.20
N MET A 341 15.09 -14.12 9.86
CA MET A 341 13.86 -14.91 9.74
C MET A 341 13.86 -15.88 8.57
N ALA A 342 14.51 -15.53 7.45
CA ALA A 342 14.56 -16.37 6.27
C ALA A 342 15.12 -17.78 6.53
N PRO A 343 16.23 -17.97 7.29
CA PRO A 343 16.70 -19.30 7.69
C PRO A 343 15.65 -20.11 8.46
N ARG A 344 14.89 -19.47 9.35
CA ARG A 344 13.83 -20.11 10.13
C ARG A 344 12.66 -20.56 9.25
N GLN A 345 12.29 -19.76 8.26
CA GLN A 345 11.26 -20.14 7.28
C GLN A 345 11.71 -21.34 6.43
N LEU A 346 13.00 -21.44 6.11
CA LEU A 346 13.57 -22.60 5.44
C LEU A 346 13.42 -23.89 6.27
N GLU A 347 13.74 -23.81 7.56
CA GLU A 347 13.58 -24.96 8.47
C GLU A 347 12.11 -25.41 8.55
N LEU A 348 11.17 -24.46 8.70
CA LEU A 348 9.75 -24.72 8.69
C LEU A 348 9.27 -25.33 7.36
N GLY A 349 9.78 -24.81 6.24
CA GLY A 349 9.46 -25.35 4.91
C GLY A 349 9.83 -26.82 4.73
N GLN A 350 10.88 -27.30 5.39
CA GLN A 350 11.33 -28.69 5.29
C GLN A 350 10.38 -29.70 5.98
N ILE A 351 9.59 -29.26 6.96
CA ILE A 351 8.66 -30.13 7.68
C ILE A 351 7.23 -30.08 7.15
N VAL A 352 6.90 -29.09 6.31
CA VAL A 352 5.58 -28.95 5.69
C VAL A 352 5.49 -29.85 4.45
N THR A 353 4.48 -30.71 4.42
CA THR A 353 4.28 -31.64 3.32
C THR A 353 3.27 -31.14 2.28
N GLY A 354 3.28 -31.72 1.07
CA GLY A 354 2.26 -31.44 0.05
C GLY A 354 0.82 -31.62 0.54
N PRO A 355 0.51 -32.73 1.29
CA PRO A 355 -0.78 -32.88 1.96
C PRO A 355 -1.15 -31.75 2.91
N ASP A 356 -0.19 -31.15 3.65
CA ASP A 356 -0.48 -30.05 4.57
C ASP A 356 -0.86 -28.77 3.81
N VAL A 357 -0.15 -28.45 2.73
CA VAL A 357 -0.51 -27.35 1.84
C VAL A 357 -1.91 -27.56 1.24
N THR A 358 -2.22 -28.80 0.80
CA THR A 358 -3.54 -29.12 0.23
C THR A 358 -4.65 -28.98 1.27
N LYS A 359 -4.42 -29.37 2.53
CA LYS A 359 -5.36 -29.13 3.63
C LYS A 359 -5.56 -27.64 3.88
N ALA A 360 -4.47 -26.86 3.92
CA ALA A 360 -4.55 -25.41 4.11
C ALA A 360 -5.38 -24.73 3.00
N LEU A 361 -5.21 -25.13 1.73
CA LEU A 361 -6.03 -24.64 0.61
C LEU A 361 -7.52 -24.96 0.79
N ARG A 362 -7.86 -26.17 1.25
CA ARG A 362 -9.26 -26.55 1.55
C ARG A 362 -9.84 -25.73 2.70
N ILE A 363 -9.06 -25.48 3.74
CA ILE A 363 -9.48 -24.62 4.86
C ILE A 363 -9.66 -23.18 4.38
N ARG A 364 -8.75 -22.67 3.54
CA ARG A 364 -8.89 -21.35 2.91
C ARG A 364 -10.20 -21.22 2.14
N GLU A 365 -10.60 -22.25 1.38
CA GLU A 365 -11.89 -22.27 0.67
C GLU A 365 -13.08 -22.19 1.65
N ALA A 366 -13.01 -22.90 2.79
CA ALA A 366 -14.02 -22.81 3.84
C ALA A 366 -14.07 -21.38 4.44
N ILE A 367 -12.93 -20.77 4.73
CA ILE A 367 -12.84 -19.38 5.18
C ILE A 367 -13.49 -18.43 4.17
N GLN A 368 -13.20 -18.59 2.89
CA GLN A 368 -13.80 -17.78 1.82
C GLN A 368 -15.32 -17.95 1.73
N ARG A 369 -15.85 -19.14 2.01
CA ARG A 369 -17.29 -19.39 2.07
C ARG A 369 -17.93 -18.66 3.25
N GLU A 370 -17.38 -18.78 4.46
CA GLU A 370 -17.83 -18.05 5.64
C GLU A 370 -17.85 -16.53 5.41
N MET A 371 -16.82 -16.01 4.74
CA MET A 371 -16.78 -14.57 4.42
C MET A 371 -17.79 -14.17 3.35
N ARG A 372 -18.09 -15.02 2.36
CA ARG A 372 -19.19 -14.73 1.43
C ARG A 372 -20.54 -14.65 2.16
N GLU A 373 -20.80 -15.56 3.12
CA GLU A 373 -22.01 -15.53 3.95
C GLU A 373 -22.04 -14.29 4.86
N PHE A 374 -20.89 -13.87 5.40
CA PHE A 374 -20.76 -12.65 6.17
C PHE A 374 -21.16 -11.41 5.34
N PHE A 375 -20.62 -11.29 4.12
CA PHE A 375 -20.91 -10.17 3.22
C PHE A 375 -22.31 -10.23 2.56
N MET A 376 -23.10 -11.28 2.76
CA MET A 376 -24.55 -11.23 2.46
C MET A 376 -25.33 -10.41 3.50
N ARG A 377 -24.75 -10.17 4.67
CA ARG A 377 -25.39 -9.44 5.79
C ARG A 377 -24.83 -8.04 5.96
N PHE A 378 -23.56 -7.85 5.63
CA PHE A 378 -22.84 -6.59 5.78
C PHE A 378 -22.19 -6.20 4.46
N ASP A 379 -22.12 -4.89 4.19
CA ASP A 379 -21.46 -4.37 2.99
C ASP A 379 -19.97 -4.14 3.22
N VAL A 380 -19.61 -3.70 4.43
CA VAL A 380 -18.23 -3.38 4.80
C VAL A 380 -17.94 -3.80 6.24
N ILE A 381 -16.65 -4.02 6.51
CA ILE A 381 -16.08 -4.19 7.86
C ILE A 381 -15.36 -2.91 8.22
N VAL A 382 -15.52 -2.42 9.43
CA VAL A 382 -14.83 -1.25 9.98
C VAL A 382 -13.98 -1.67 11.18
N THR A 383 -12.67 -1.36 11.17
CA THR A 383 -11.75 -1.69 12.25
C THR A 383 -10.57 -0.72 12.25
N PRO A 384 -9.86 -0.48 13.36
CA PRO A 384 -8.59 0.23 13.28
C PRO A 384 -7.61 -0.53 12.38
N ASN A 385 -6.68 0.15 11.73
CA ASN A 385 -5.58 -0.55 11.04
C ASN A 385 -4.67 -1.24 12.07
N PHE A 386 -4.31 -0.51 13.11
CA PHE A 386 -3.53 -1.00 14.26
C PHE A 386 -4.09 -0.38 15.54
N MET A 387 -3.90 -1.05 16.67
CA MET A 387 -4.35 -0.55 17.97
C MET A 387 -3.29 0.32 18.67
N SER A 388 -2.20 0.61 17.98
CA SER A 388 -1.09 1.49 18.42
C SER A 388 -0.65 2.41 17.28
N VAL A 389 0.06 3.49 17.61
CA VAL A 389 0.79 4.29 16.61
C VAL A 389 2.06 3.56 16.15
N ALA A 390 2.73 4.11 15.11
CA ALA A 390 3.96 3.54 14.58
C ALA A 390 4.99 3.25 15.69
N PRO A 391 5.58 2.03 15.75
CA PRO A 391 6.56 1.66 16.76
C PRO A 391 7.92 2.31 16.49
N PRO A 392 8.80 2.41 17.51
CA PRO A 392 10.20 2.78 17.32
C PRO A 392 10.94 1.82 16.39
N VAL A 393 11.85 2.34 15.55
CA VAL A 393 12.57 1.55 14.53
C VAL A 393 13.50 0.48 15.10
N GLU A 394 13.94 0.64 16.35
CA GLU A 394 14.88 -0.28 16.99
C GLU A 394 14.19 -1.45 17.73
N GLN A 395 12.86 -1.40 17.82
CA GLN A 395 12.11 -2.43 18.58
C GLN A 395 11.79 -3.65 17.70
N ASP A 396 11.72 -4.79 18.36
CA ASP A 396 11.17 -6.01 17.78
C ASP A 396 9.68 -5.80 17.43
N LEU A 397 9.33 -6.00 16.18
CA LEU A 397 7.97 -5.77 15.68
C LEU A 397 6.96 -6.77 16.27
N ASN A 398 7.39 -7.98 16.63
CA ASN A 398 6.52 -8.97 17.28
C ASN A 398 6.16 -8.53 18.72
N GLU A 399 7.02 -7.79 19.38
CA GLU A 399 6.76 -7.27 20.72
C GLU A 399 5.99 -5.95 20.69
N SER A 400 6.31 -5.07 19.73
CA SER A 400 5.72 -3.74 19.61
C SER A 400 4.38 -3.71 18.89
N LEU A 401 4.05 -4.74 18.09
CA LEU A 401 2.78 -4.88 17.37
C LEU A 401 2.13 -6.24 17.68
N PRO A 402 1.84 -6.56 18.96
CA PRO A 402 1.44 -7.90 19.38
C PRO A 402 0.11 -8.38 18.79
N TYR A 403 -0.72 -7.48 18.25
CA TYR A 403 -2.04 -7.80 17.69
C TYR A 403 -2.19 -7.46 16.22
N GLY A 404 -1.17 -6.85 15.61
CA GLY A 404 -1.17 -6.55 14.18
C GLY A 404 -2.46 -5.87 13.67
N ASP A 405 -2.84 -6.21 12.46
CA ASP A 405 -4.09 -5.79 11.80
C ASP A 405 -5.24 -6.75 12.17
N PRO A 406 -6.33 -6.27 12.81
CA PRO A 406 -7.41 -7.14 13.31
C PRO A 406 -8.14 -7.96 12.23
N VAL A 407 -8.12 -7.54 10.97
CA VAL A 407 -8.78 -8.23 9.85
C VAL A 407 -7.77 -8.72 8.80
N GLY A 408 -6.49 -8.42 8.98
CA GLY A 408 -5.46 -8.59 7.95
C GLY A 408 -5.31 -10.02 7.42
N ALA A 409 -5.24 -11.02 8.33
CA ALA A 409 -5.13 -12.43 7.94
C ALA A 409 -6.34 -12.91 7.13
N LEU A 410 -7.54 -12.54 7.60
CA LEU A 410 -8.81 -12.90 6.95
C LEU A 410 -8.92 -12.25 5.57
N ALA A 411 -8.58 -10.95 5.49
CA ALA A 411 -8.59 -10.23 4.23
C ALA A 411 -7.55 -10.76 3.24
N ALA A 412 -6.37 -11.17 3.73
CA ALA A 412 -5.35 -11.82 2.92
C ALA A 412 -5.85 -13.16 2.36
N ALA A 413 -6.38 -14.05 3.23
CA ALA A 413 -6.90 -15.35 2.84
C ALA A 413 -8.01 -15.27 1.78
N CYS A 414 -8.83 -14.22 1.83
CA CYS A 414 -9.99 -14.05 0.96
C CYS A 414 -9.75 -13.09 -0.23
N GLY A 415 -8.57 -12.48 -0.33
CA GLY A 415 -8.26 -11.51 -1.39
C GLY A 415 -9.12 -10.26 -1.35
N LEU A 416 -9.56 -9.83 -0.15
CA LEU A 416 -10.49 -8.71 0.04
C LEU A 416 -9.82 -7.36 -0.23
N PRO A 417 -10.54 -6.39 -0.84
CA PRO A 417 -10.10 -5.02 -0.92
C PRO A 417 -10.17 -4.35 0.46
N GLY A 418 -9.25 -3.42 0.72
CA GLY A 418 -9.23 -2.64 1.95
C GLY A 418 -8.70 -1.23 1.71
N LEU A 419 -9.26 -0.26 2.41
CA LEU A 419 -8.93 1.15 2.32
C LEU A 419 -8.50 1.66 3.70
N ALA A 420 -7.25 2.12 3.83
CA ALA A 420 -6.76 2.81 5.02
C ALA A 420 -7.10 4.31 4.94
N LEU A 421 -7.60 4.85 6.04
CA LEU A 421 -8.04 6.24 6.15
C LEU A 421 -7.49 6.89 7.41
N PRO A 422 -6.84 8.07 7.33
CA PRO A 422 -6.42 8.81 8.52
C PRO A 422 -7.62 9.19 9.41
N ALA A 423 -7.50 8.93 10.73
CA ALA A 423 -8.55 9.18 11.72
C ALA A 423 -8.18 10.29 12.73
N GLY A 424 -6.96 10.79 12.68
CA GLY A 424 -6.47 11.80 13.64
C GLY A 424 -5.04 11.55 14.07
N ARG A 425 -4.73 11.94 15.30
CA ARG A 425 -3.39 11.78 15.88
C ARG A 425 -3.49 11.13 17.25
N GLY A 426 -2.54 10.25 17.54
CA GLY A 426 -2.37 9.57 18.81
C GLY A 426 -1.15 10.08 19.57
N LYS A 427 -0.52 9.18 20.33
CA LYS A 427 0.66 9.45 21.17
C LYS A 427 1.77 10.16 20.37
N ALA A 428 2.37 11.17 20.99
CA ALA A 428 3.44 11.99 20.41
C ALA A 428 3.06 12.66 19.05
N GLY A 429 1.78 12.86 18.78
CA GLY A 429 1.32 13.46 17.54
C GLY A 429 1.41 12.56 16.31
N MET A 430 1.66 11.27 16.51
CA MET A 430 1.73 10.28 15.42
C MET A 430 0.36 10.02 14.79
N PRO A 431 0.31 9.73 13.49
CA PRO A 431 -0.93 9.41 12.81
C PRO A 431 -1.66 8.20 13.42
N VAL A 432 -2.98 8.27 13.42
CA VAL A 432 -3.90 7.17 13.69
C VAL A 432 -4.74 6.95 12.45
N SER A 433 -5.00 5.70 12.13
CA SER A 433 -5.77 5.29 10.96
C SER A 433 -6.73 4.16 11.29
N PHE A 434 -7.82 4.11 10.55
CA PHE A 434 -8.71 2.96 10.50
C PHE A 434 -8.80 2.41 9.09
N GLN A 435 -9.34 1.23 8.94
CA GLN A 435 -9.59 0.63 7.64
C GLN A 435 -11.04 0.24 7.45
N VAL A 436 -11.43 0.27 6.19
CA VAL A 436 -12.70 -0.29 5.71
C VAL A 436 -12.37 -1.41 4.74
N VAL A 437 -13.02 -2.57 4.90
CA VAL A 437 -12.82 -3.76 4.06
C VAL A 437 -14.15 -4.17 3.46
N ALA A 438 -14.18 -4.52 2.17
CA ALA A 438 -15.40 -4.93 1.47
C ALA A 438 -15.27 -6.34 0.84
N ALA A 439 -16.35 -6.81 0.25
CA ALA A 439 -16.34 -8.02 -0.55
C ALA A 439 -15.44 -7.87 -1.79
N PRO A 440 -14.93 -8.98 -2.36
CA PRO A 440 -14.15 -8.93 -3.59
C PRO A 440 -14.91 -8.18 -4.71
N PHE A 441 -14.18 -7.31 -5.44
CA PHE A 441 -14.67 -6.44 -6.52
C PHE A 441 -15.66 -5.35 -6.11
N ASP A 442 -15.80 -5.09 -4.80
CA ASP A 442 -16.57 -3.95 -4.28
C ASP A 442 -15.66 -2.76 -3.89
N ASP A 443 -14.52 -2.63 -4.56
CA ASP A 443 -13.53 -1.57 -4.37
C ASP A 443 -14.13 -0.16 -4.50
N ALA A 444 -15.10 0.02 -5.40
CA ALA A 444 -15.78 1.29 -5.61
C ALA A 444 -16.55 1.75 -4.35
N THR A 445 -17.17 0.82 -3.62
CA THR A 445 -17.87 1.12 -2.37
C THR A 445 -16.91 1.65 -1.30
N LEU A 446 -15.70 1.07 -1.20
CA LEU A 446 -14.66 1.58 -0.29
C LEU A 446 -14.25 3.00 -0.65
N LEU A 447 -14.01 3.26 -1.94
CA LEU A 447 -13.59 4.56 -2.44
C LEU A 447 -14.70 5.61 -2.24
N ASP A 448 -15.97 5.29 -2.51
CA ASP A 448 -17.10 6.21 -2.30
C ASP A 448 -17.33 6.53 -0.83
N LEU A 449 -17.18 5.54 0.06
CA LEU A 449 -17.27 5.74 1.51
C LEU A 449 -16.08 6.57 2.03
N GLY A 450 -14.89 6.33 1.50
CA GLY A 450 -13.69 7.09 1.84
C GLY A 450 -13.77 8.55 1.39
N ASP A 451 -14.26 8.83 0.18
CA ASP A 451 -14.53 10.20 -0.31
C ASP A 451 -15.50 10.94 0.62
N LEU A 452 -16.60 10.28 1.01
CA LEU A 452 -17.57 10.83 1.96
C LEU A 452 -16.93 11.18 3.31
N TYR A 453 -16.10 10.26 3.85
CA TYR A 453 -15.43 10.46 5.13
C TYR A 453 -14.42 11.62 5.05
N GLN A 454 -13.61 11.68 4.00
CA GLN A 454 -12.62 12.75 3.81
C GLN A 454 -13.24 14.12 3.56
N ALA A 455 -14.39 14.19 2.92
CA ALA A 455 -15.14 15.44 2.77
C ALA A 455 -15.61 16.01 4.13
N ARG A 456 -15.82 15.15 5.14
CA ARG A 456 -16.32 15.53 6.47
C ARG A 456 -15.21 15.83 7.48
N THR A 457 -14.03 15.19 7.38
CA THR A 457 -13.03 15.18 8.45
C THR A 457 -11.73 15.91 8.15
N GLN A 458 -11.28 15.98 6.92
CA GLN A 458 -10.04 16.65 6.48
C GLN A 458 -8.72 16.11 7.10
N PHE A 459 -8.71 14.97 7.83
CA PHE A 459 -7.50 14.42 8.45
C PHE A 459 -6.41 14.06 7.43
N HIS A 460 -6.79 13.71 6.21
CA HIS A 460 -5.89 13.42 5.08
C HIS A 460 -5.08 14.63 4.59
N ARG A 461 -5.47 15.86 5.00
CA ARG A 461 -4.72 17.09 4.68
C ARG A 461 -3.58 17.36 5.64
N ALA A 462 -3.51 16.63 6.74
CA ALA A 462 -2.43 16.79 7.71
C ALA A 462 -1.13 16.18 7.17
N HIS A 463 -0.02 16.91 7.31
CA HIS A 463 1.31 16.47 6.91
C HIS A 463 2.36 16.85 7.96
N PRO A 464 3.54 16.18 8.00
CA PRO A 464 4.61 16.53 8.92
C PRO A 464 5.21 17.89 8.58
N ALA A 465 5.64 18.62 9.62
CA ALA A 465 6.42 19.85 9.47
C ALA A 465 7.87 19.46 9.14
N LEU A 466 8.28 19.60 7.88
CA LEU A 466 9.65 19.34 7.45
C LEU A 466 10.42 20.66 7.42
N ALA A 467 11.39 20.78 8.31
CA ALA A 467 12.32 21.93 8.38
C ALA A 467 13.53 21.74 7.46
#